data_7943470a02cbfc6dcd8b0c1b4077a980
#
_entry.id   7943470a02cbfc6dcd8b0c1b4077a980
#
_cell.length_a   1.000
_cell.length_b   1.000
_cell.length_c   1.000
_cell.angle_alpha   90.00
_cell.angle_beta   90.00
_cell.angle_gamma   90.00
#
_symmetry.space_group_name_H-M   'P 1'
#
loop_
_entity.id
_entity.type
_entity.pdbx_description
1 polymer ?
#
loop_
_entity_poly.entity_id
_entity_poly.type
_entity_poly.pdbx_seq_one_letter_code
_entity_poly.pdbx_strand_id
1 'polypeptide(L)'
;MSSENTETIPKRRIDITFLLWSGILFHATIFLLYIPGIIFYFLDPNLIINFLGDSYKEFINQSIWKHLIFLFIDGALCFFAYDLLKWKKRGFQGLLCLFTLLIGMSLERENWSIFYSDLALAFIFGQYYFSNEKHLK
;
A
#
# COMPACT_ATOMS: atom_id res chain seq x y z
N MET A 1 -44.40 -0.29 15.09
CA MET A 1 -43.78 0.09 13.82
C MET A 1 -42.45 0.74 14.16
N SER A 2 -41.38 -0.05 14.14
CA SER A 2 -40.01 0.46 14.34
C SER A 2 -39.55 1.08 13.02
N SER A 3 -39.39 2.40 13.00
CA SER A 3 -38.71 3.08 11.90
C SER A 3 -37.29 2.59 11.88
N GLU A 4 -36.95 1.70 10.95
CA GLU A 4 -35.57 1.45 10.58
C GLU A 4 -34.95 2.78 10.17
N ASN A 5 -34.17 3.37 11.07
CA ASN A 5 -33.27 4.45 10.74
C ASN A 5 -32.22 3.84 9.80
N THR A 6 -32.50 3.85 8.50
CA THR A 6 -31.48 3.63 7.48
C THR A 6 -30.49 4.79 7.58
N GLU A 7 -29.51 4.66 8.47
CA GLU A 7 -28.35 5.56 8.48
C GLU A 7 -27.69 5.51 7.10
N THR A 8 -27.97 6.54 6.32
CA THR A 8 -27.36 6.68 5.00
C THR A 8 -25.86 6.84 5.18
N ILE A 9 -25.07 5.87 4.70
CA ILE A 9 -23.62 5.95 4.69
C ILE A 9 -23.22 7.24 3.98
N PRO A 10 -22.50 8.16 4.63
CA PRO A 10 -22.15 9.43 4.02
C PRO A 10 -21.29 9.21 2.77
N LYS A 11 -21.52 10.04 1.76
CA LYS A 11 -20.65 10.02 0.57
C LYS A 11 -19.24 10.33 0.98
N ARG A 12 -18.30 9.44 0.61
CA ARG A 12 -16.88 9.68 0.84
C ARG A 12 -16.44 10.91 0.05
N ARG A 13 -15.53 11.68 0.61
CA ARG A 13 -14.88 12.79 -0.09
C ARG A 13 -14.18 12.27 -1.34
N ILE A 14 -14.32 13.00 -2.44
CA ILE A 14 -13.77 12.61 -3.75
C ILE A 14 -12.24 12.49 -3.70
N ASP A 15 -11.58 13.41 -2.98
CA ASP A 15 -10.11 13.40 -2.78
C ASP A 15 -9.60 12.11 -2.12
N ILE A 16 -10.25 11.65 -1.06
CA ILE A 16 -9.89 10.40 -0.38
C ILE A 16 -10.16 9.20 -1.27
N THR A 17 -11.28 9.19 -1.99
CA THR A 17 -11.60 8.11 -2.91
C THR A 17 -10.55 8.03 -4.05
N PHE A 18 -10.18 9.18 -4.60
CA PHE A 18 -9.13 9.26 -5.62
C PHE A 18 -7.77 8.79 -5.09
N LEU A 19 -7.39 9.24 -3.88
CA LEU A 19 -6.13 8.83 -3.24
C LEU A 19 -6.08 7.31 -3.02
N LEU A 20 -7.17 6.70 -2.56
CA LEU A 20 -7.25 5.24 -2.35
C LEU A 20 -7.13 4.48 -3.67
N TRP A 21 -7.87 4.91 -4.73
CA TRP A 21 -7.80 4.25 -6.03
C TRP A 21 -6.44 4.41 -6.70
N SER A 22 -5.85 5.61 -6.66
CA SER A 22 -4.50 5.82 -7.21
C SER A 22 -3.45 5.00 -6.47
N GLY A 23 -3.55 4.91 -5.15
CA GLY A 23 -2.71 4.03 -4.34
C GLY A 23 -2.86 2.56 -4.71
N ILE A 24 -4.10 2.05 -4.84
CA ILE A 24 -4.36 0.67 -5.27
C ILE A 24 -3.75 0.41 -6.65
N LEU A 25 -3.99 1.29 -7.63
CA LEU A 25 -3.45 1.12 -8.98
C LEU A 25 -1.92 1.13 -8.99
N PHE A 26 -1.30 2.04 -8.24
CA PHE A 26 0.15 2.14 -8.14
C PHE A 26 0.76 0.85 -7.54
N HIS A 27 0.30 0.43 -6.36
CA HIS A 27 0.82 -0.75 -5.68
C HIS A 27 0.46 -2.05 -6.41
N ALA A 28 -0.71 -2.14 -7.03
CA ALA A 28 -1.06 -3.29 -7.87
C ALA A 28 -0.13 -3.41 -9.10
N THR A 29 0.24 -2.27 -9.70
CA THR A 29 1.19 -2.27 -10.83
C THR A 29 2.57 -2.74 -10.35
N ILE A 30 3.07 -2.22 -9.23
CA ILE A 30 4.33 -2.67 -8.64
C ILE A 30 4.26 -4.17 -8.31
N PHE A 31 3.22 -4.61 -7.64
CA PHE A 31 2.99 -6.02 -7.32
C PHE A 31 3.07 -6.91 -8.56
N LEU A 32 2.39 -6.53 -9.65
CA LEU A 32 2.41 -7.28 -10.91
C LEU A 32 3.79 -7.28 -11.58
N LEU A 33 4.56 -6.21 -11.44
CA LEU A 33 5.93 -6.15 -11.99
C LEU A 33 6.92 -6.98 -11.17
N TYR A 34 6.71 -7.12 -9.86
CA TYR A 34 7.57 -7.93 -9.00
C TYR A 34 7.45 -9.43 -9.30
N ILE A 35 6.28 -9.93 -9.71
CA ILE A 35 6.06 -11.36 -9.99
C ILE A 35 6.99 -11.88 -11.09
N PRO A 36 7.04 -11.29 -12.30
CA PRO A 36 8.01 -11.65 -13.31
C PRO A 36 9.46 -11.53 -12.81
N GLY A 37 9.77 -10.44 -12.09
CA GLY A 37 11.09 -10.22 -11.52
C GLY A 37 11.55 -11.36 -10.62
N ILE A 38 10.68 -11.85 -9.74
CA ILE A 38 10.97 -12.99 -8.86
C ILE A 38 11.11 -14.28 -9.67
N ILE A 39 10.25 -14.53 -10.66
CA ILE A 39 10.33 -15.71 -11.52
C ILE A 39 11.67 -15.74 -12.25
N PHE A 40 12.08 -14.64 -12.88
CA PHE A 40 13.35 -14.54 -13.58
C PHE A 40 14.56 -14.62 -12.65
N TYR A 41 14.44 -14.12 -11.41
CA TYR A 41 15.49 -14.27 -10.39
C TYR A 41 15.86 -15.75 -10.17
N PHE A 42 14.87 -16.65 -10.21
CA PHE A 42 15.10 -18.10 -10.04
C PHE A 42 15.50 -18.81 -11.34
N LEU A 43 15.04 -18.33 -12.50
CA LEU A 43 15.27 -18.99 -13.78
C LEU A 43 16.62 -18.58 -14.38
N ASP A 44 16.82 -17.31 -14.63
CA ASP A 44 18.06 -16.75 -15.17
C ASP A 44 18.14 -15.24 -14.84
N PRO A 45 18.94 -14.86 -13.85
CA PRO A 45 19.13 -13.45 -13.50
C PRO A 45 19.64 -12.57 -14.65
N ASN A 46 20.40 -13.14 -15.60
CA ASN A 46 20.97 -12.39 -16.71
C ASN A 46 19.92 -12.01 -17.75
N LEU A 47 18.84 -12.78 -17.88
CA LEU A 47 17.72 -12.43 -18.76
C LEU A 47 17.11 -11.09 -18.40
N ILE A 48 16.97 -10.79 -17.11
CA ILE A 48 16.44 -9.50 -16.65
C ILE A 48 17.35 -8.36 -17.04
N ILE A 49 18.69 -8.53 -16.84
CA ILE A 49 19.67 -7.49 -17.16
C ILE A 49 19.66 -7.22 -18.67
N ASN A 50 19.60 -8.26 -19.47
CA ASN A 50 19.57 -8.16 -20.92
C ASN A 50 18.30 -7.47 -21.46
N PHE A 51 17.17 -7.66 -20.78
CA PHE A 51 15.87 -7.12 -21.23
C PHE A 51 15.56 -5.73 -20.65
N LEU A 52 15.90 -5.48 -19.38
CA LEU A 52 15.53 -4.26 -18.65
C LEU A 52 16.71 -3.34 -18.33
N GLY A 53 17.92 -3.76 -18.71
CA GLY A 53 19.14 -2.96 -18.59
C GLY A 53 19.78 -3.00 -17.20
N ASP A 54 20.88 -2.27 -17.07
CA ASP A 54 21.74 -2.26 -15.87
C ASP A 54 21.04 -1.79 -14.58
N SER A 55 19.96 -1.03 -14.69
CA SER A 55 19.18 -0.59 -13.53
C SER A 55 18.62 -1.74 -12.70
N TYR A 56 18.45 -2.91 -13.31
CA TYR A 56 18.00 -4.12 -12.62
C TYR A 56 19.10 -4.92 -11.92
N LYS A 57 20.37 -4.55 -12.09
CA LYS A 57 21.47 -5.18 -11.35
C LYS A 57 21.31 -5.03 -9.84
N GLU A 58 20.88 -3.84 -9.40
CA GLU A 58 20.61 -3.61 -7.96
C GLU A 58 19.45 -4.46 -7.45
N PHE A 59 18.42 -4.66 -8.27
CA PHE A 59 17.30 -5.53 -7.94
C PHE A 59 17.77 -6.98 -7.76
N ILE A 60 18.55 -7.52 -8.70
CA ILE A 60 19.03 -8.91 -8.64
C ILE A 60 20.00 -9.13 -7.50
N ASN A 61 20.82 -8.14 -7.15
CA ASN A 61 21.78 -8.23 -6.05
C ASN A 61 21.13 -8.14 -4.66
N GLN A 62 19.84 -7.79 -4.58
CA GLN A 62 19.13 -7.80 -3.32
C GLN A 62 18.72 -9.22 -2.93
N SER A 63 18.67 -9.48 -1.63
CA SER A 63 18.17 -10.75 -1.11
C SER A 63 16.73 -11.00 -1.55
N ILE A 64 16.42 -12.22 -1.98
CA ILE A 64 15.08 -12.66 -2.35
C ILE A 64 14.04 -12.35 -1.24
N TRP A 65 14.45 -12.42 0.02
CA TRP A 65 13.59 -12.08 1.15
C TRP A 65 13.12 -10.63 1.13
N LYS A 66 13.95 -9.70 0.65
CA LYS A 66 13.53 -8.30 0.50
C LYS A 66 12.42 -8.17 -0.54
N HIS A 67 12.56 -8.85 -1.67
CA HIS A 67 11.53 -8.85 -2.72
C HIS A 67 10.21 -9.44 -2.23
N LEU A 68 10.26 -10.54 -1.48
CA LEU A 68 9.07 -11.16 -0.91
C LEU A 68 8.39 -10.25 0.13
N ILE A 69 9.17 -9.55 0.96
CA ILE A 69 8.63 -8.57 1.92
C ILE A 69 7.94 -7.42 1.20
N PHE A 70 8.56 -6.83 0.16
CA PHE A 70 7.93 -5.77 -0.61
C PHE A 70 6.68 -6.23 -1.32
N LEU A 71 6.71 -7.41 -1.94
CA LEU A 71 5.53 -8.00 -2.57
C LEU A 71 4.38 -8.16 -1.56
N PHE A 72 4.67 -8.63 -0.35
CA PHE A 72 3.68 -8.75 0.70
C PHE A 72 3.12 -7.38 1.13
N ILE A 73 3.97 -6.38 1.30
CA ILE A 73 3.57 -5.01 1.68
C ILE A 73 2.66 -4.41 0.60
N ASP A 74 3.03 -4.49 -0.68
CA ASP A 74 2.22 -3.96 -1.78
C ASP A 74 0.86 -4.64 -1.89
N GLY A 75 0.81 -5.96 -1.75
CA GLY A 75 -0.45 -6.71 -1.72
C GLY A 75 -1.33 -6.34 -0.52
N ALA A 76 -0.73 -6.17 0.64
CA ALA A 76 -1.43 -5.77 1.86
C ALA A 76 -1.95 -4.33 1.77
N LEU A 77 -1.19 -3.40 1.19
CA LEU A 77 -1.63 -2.03 0.94
C LEU A 77 -2.86 -2.00 0.02
N CYS A 78 -2.84 -2.75 -1.07
CA CYS A 78 -4.00 -2.89 -1.96
C CYS A 78 -5.22 -3.45 -1.23
N PHE A 79 -5.04 -4.51 -0.46
CA PHE A 79 -6.13 -5.15 0.27
C PHE A 79 -6.77 -4.22 1.31
N PHE A 80 -5.98 -3.56 2.14
CA PHE A 80 -6.50 -2.67 3.17
C PHE A 80 -7.07 -1.37 2.61
N ALA A 81 -6.48 -0.83 1.53
CA ALA A 81 -7.05 0.31 0.82
C ALA A 81 -8.43 -0.04 0.22
N TYR A 82 -8.59 -1.23 -0.34
CA TYR A 82 -9.87 -1.70 -0.84
C TYR A 82 -10.90 -1.93 0.28
N ASP A 83 -10.47 -2.48 1.42
CA ASP A 83 -11.35 -2.61 2.58
C ASP A 83 -11.80 -1.23 3.13
N LEU A 84 -10.91 -0.24 3.11
CA LEU A 84 -11.27 1.13 3.48
C LEU A 84 -12.23 1.76 2.46
N LEU A 85 -12.10 1.44 1.17
CA LEU A 85 -13.10 1.80 0.15
C LEU A 85 -14.48 1.21 0.45
N LYS A 86 -14.55 0.08 1.15
CA LYS A 86 -15.80 -0.56 1.60
C LYS A 86 -16.25 -0.13 3.01
N TRP A 87 -15.69 0.92 3.56
CA TRP A 87 -15.99 1.40 4.91
C TRP A 87 -15.70 0.37 6.03
N LYS A 88 -14.73 -0.52 5.83
CA LYS A 88 -14.36 -1.50 6.84
C LYS A 88 -13.29 -0.93 7.78
N LYS A 89 -13.53 -1.01 9.08
CA LYS A 89 -12.60 -0.56 10.13
C LYS A 89 -11.22 -1.22 10.03
N ARG A 90 -11.19 -2.51 9.68
CA ARG A 90 -9.94 -3.25 9.49
C ARG A 90 -9.05 -2.69 8.37
N GLY A 91 -9.64 -2.09 7.33
CA GLY A 91 -8.89 -1.43 6.26
C GLY A 91 -8.06 -0.27 6.78
N PHE A 92 -8.67 0.57 7.65
CA PHE A 92 -7.94 1.64 8.31
C PHE A 92 -6.83 1.12 9.23
N GLN A 93 -7.17 0.17 10.11
CA GLN A 93 -6.21 -0.41 11.06
C GLN A 93 -5.02 -1.04 10.35
N GLY A 94 -5.28 -1.78 9.27
CA GLY A 94 -4.23 -2.39 8.45
C GLY A 94 -3.33 -1.37 7.76
N LEU A 95 -3.91 -0.31 7.17
CA LEU A 95 -3.12 0.77 6.56
C LEU A 95 -2.26 1.49 7.61
N LEU A 96 -2.79 1.77 8.79
CA LEU A 96 -2.03 2.42 9.85
C LEU A 96 -0.84 1.56 10.30
N CYS A 97 -1.04 0.25 10.48
CA CYS A 97 0.04 -0.69 10.79
C CYS A 97 1.12 -0.70 9.70
N LEU A 98 0.70 -0.75 8.42
CA LEU A 98 1.64 -0.77 7.31
C LEU A 98 2.43 0.55 7.19
N PHE A 99 1.78 1.71 7.33
CA PHE A 99 2.48 2.99 7.33
C PHE A 99 3.46 3.09 8.50
N THR A 100 3.10 2.62 9.69
CA THR A 100 4.03 2.57 10.83
C THR A 100 5.26 1.73 10.51
N LEU A 101 5.07 0.58 9.87
CA LEU A 101 6.17 -0.29 9.44
C LEU A 101 7.04 0.39 8.38
N LEU A 102 6.43 1.00 7.35
CA LEU A 102 7.14 1.72 6.28
C LEU A 102 7.93 2.91 6.83
N ILE A 103 7.35 3.68 7.76
CA ILE A 103 8.03 4.76 8.46
C ILE A 103 9.28 4.23 9.19
N GLY A 104 9.15 3.12 9.91
CA GLY A 104 10.29 2.47 10.59
C GLY A 104 11.39 2.06 9.62
N MET A 105 11.02 1.43 8.48
CA MET A 105 11.96 1.03 7.44
C MET A 105 12.65 2.23 6.75
N SER A 106 11.93 3.33 6.59
CA SER A 106 12.46 4.56 5.97
C SER A 106 13.45 5.26 6.88
N LEU A 107 13.22 5.24 8.20
CA LEU A 107 14.15 5.74 9.20
C LEU A 107 15.45 4.92 9.23
N GLU A 108 15.35 3.59 9.21
CA GLU A 108 16.52 2.70 9.19
C GLU A 108 17.41 2.94 7.95
N ARG A 109 16.80 3.31 6.83
CA ARG A 109 17.50 3.59 5.57
C ARG A 109 17.91 5.04 5.38
N GLU A 110 17.63 5.90 6.35
CA GLU A 110 17.86 7.36 6.25
C GLU A 110 17.18 8.00 5.02
N ASN A 111 16.10 7.39 4.52
CA ASN A 111 15.37 7.90 3.36
C ASN A 111 14.29 8.89 3.79
N TRP A 112 14.69 10.10 4.07
CA TRP A 112 13.83 11.16 4.58
C TRP A 112 12.66 11.52 3.65
N SER A 113 12.84 11.41 2.34
CA SER A 113 11.76 11.71 1.38
C SER A 113 10.59 10.73 1.53
N ILE A 114 10.89 9.42 1.60
CA ILE A 114 9.87 8.39 1.81
C ILE A 114 9.28 8.51 3.21
N PHE A 115 10.11 8.74 4.23
CA PHE A 115 9.67 8.94 5.60
C PHE A 115 8.59 10.03 5.72
N TYR A 116 8.84 11.23 5.17
CA TYR A 116 7.86 12.32 5.24
C TYR A 116 6.60 12.03 4.43
N SER A 117 6.71 11.33 3.30
CA SER A 117 5.56 10.91 2.51
C SER A 117 4.66 9.94 3.27
N ASP A 118 5.24 8.92 3.88
CA ASP A 118 4.50 7.93 4.66
C ASP A 118 3.87 8.54 5.91
N LEU A 119 4.59 9.45 6.58
CA LEU A 119 4.08 10.19 7.73
C LEU A 119 2.89 11.07 7.34
N ALA A 120 2.95 11.77 6.21
CA ALA A 120 1.86 12.59 5.71
C ALA A 120 0.63 11.73 5.37
N LEU A 121 0.82 10.59 4.72
CA LEU A 121 -0.26 9.65 4.42
C LEU A 121 -0.90 9.09 5.69
N ALA A 122 -0.08 8.67 6.67
CA ALA A 122 -0.58 8.20 7.96
C ALA A 122 -1.42 9.28 8.67
N PHE A 123 -1.00 10.53 8.62
CA PHE A 123 -1.74 11.66 9.21
C PHE A 123 -3.07 11.91 8.48
N ILE A 124 -3.08 11.94 7.14
CA ILE A 124 -4.30 12.13 6.33
C ILE A 124 -5.30 11.02 6.63
N PHE A 125 -4.87 9.77 6.62
CA PHE A 125 -5.75 8.64 6.92
C PHE A 125 -6.20 8.63 8.39
N GLY A 126 -5.33 9.02 9.32
CA GLY A 126 -5.68 9.18 10.73
C GLY A 126 -6.80 10.20 10.93
N GLN A 127 -6.68 11.38 10.35
CA GLN A 127 -7.74 12.40 10.40
C GLN A 127 -9.04 11.93 9.76
N TYR A 128 -8.93 11.24 8.63
CA TYR A 128 -10.11 10.68 7.95
C TYR A 128 -10.82 9.66 8.84
N TYR A 129 -10.07 8.80 9.53
CA TYR A 129 -10.63 7.83 10.46
C TYR A 129 -11.41 8.51 11.58
N PHE A 130 -10.78 9.41 12.34
CA PHE A 130 -11.43 10.10 13.46
C PHE A 130 -12.69 10.87 13.04
N SER A 131 -12.67 11.42 11.84
CA SER A 131 -13.84 12.14 11.30
C SER A 131 -15.00 11.22 10.91
N ASN A 132 -14.74 9.94 10.64
CA ASN A 132 -15.72 8.99 10.08
C ASN A 132 -15.83 7.69 10.87
N GLU A 133 -15.27 7.59 12.06
CA GLU A 133 -15.21 6.35 12.85
C GLU A 133 -16.57 5.69 13.04
N LYS A 134 -17.63 6.48 13.29
CA LYS A 134 -19.00 6.01 13.48
C LYS A 134 -19.62 5.33 12.24
N HIS A 135 -19.05 5.54 11.05
CA HIS A 135 -19.51 4.97 9.80
C HIS A 135 -18.68 3.78 9.33
N LEU A 136 -17.57 3.49 10.02
CA LEU A 136 -16.73 2.34 9.72
C LEU A 136 -17.31 1.09 10.40
N LYS A 137 -17.43 0.01 9.64
CA LYS A 137 -17.99 -1.28 10.06
C LYS A 137 -16.90 -2.31 10.34
#